data_85c9cc2c0daa204a4bdeef36dc137fe7
#
_entry.id   85c9cc2c0daa204a4bdeef36dc137fe7
#
_cell.length_a   1.000
_cell.length_b   1.000
_cell.length_c   1.000
_cell.angle_alpha   90.00
_cell.angle_beta   90.00
_cell.angle_gamma   90.00
#
_symmetry.space_group_name_H-M   'P 1'
#
loop_
_entity.id
_entity.type
_entity.pdbx_description
1 polymer ?
#
loop_
_entity_poly.entity_id
_entity_poly.type
_entity_poly.pdbx_seq_one_letter_code
_entity_poly.pdbx_strand_id
1 'polypeptide(L)'
;MSQRNRISTDQVETWIFDLDNTLYPVTTRLLAHIDEHMGGFVAKYLGINREEAHQVQKSYFKKYGLTLRGLMIHDGLDPAQYFEEMTPMDLNEVDPNPLLGADIARLKGRKIIYTNASARHAELVLKR
;
A
#
# COMPACT_ATOMS: atom_id res chain seq x y z
N MET A 1 15.12 -29.18 -21.43
CA MET A 1 13.87 -28.40 -21.46
C MET A 1 13.25 -28.46 -20.07
N SER A 2 13.20 -27.36 -19.40
CA SER A 2 12.58 -27.27 -18.07
C SER A 2 11.06 -27.41 -18.24
N GLN A 3 10.50 -28.52 -17.78
CA GLN A 3 9.06 -28.62 -17.57
C GLN A 3 8.69 -27.61 -16.49
N ARG A 4 8.12 -26.47 -16.89
CA ARG A 4 7.45 -25.59 -15.93
C ARG A 4 6.31 -26.40 -15.33
N ASN A 5 6.44 -26.80 -14.09
CA ASN A 5 5.33 -27.34 -13.30
C ASN A 5 4.21 -26.29 -13.33
N ARG A 6 3.21 -26.49 -14.19
CA ARG A 6 1.98 -25.69 -14.18
C ARG A 6 1.20 -26.14 -12.96
N ILE A 7 1.25 -25.31 -11.91
CA ILE A 7 0.37 -25.50 -10.77
C ILE A 7 -1.06 -25.32 -11.29
N SER A 8 -1.88 -26.36 -11.13
CA SER A 8 -3.31 -26.25 -11.43
C SER A 8 -3.95 -25.31 -10.41
N THR A 9 -4.73 -24.33 -10.87
CA THR A 9 -5.45 -23.42 -9.98
C THR A 9 -6.45 -24.15 -9.07
N ASP A 10 -6.87 -25.34 -9.45
CA ASP A 10 -7.76 -26.19 -8.63
C ASP A 10 -7.08 -26.77 -7.39
N GLN A 11 -5.76 -26.73 -7.32
CA GLN A 11 -4.95 -27.21 -6.18
C GLN A 11 -4.57 -26.08 -5.22
N VAL A 12 -4.94 -24.84 -5.52
CA VAL A 12 -4.63 -23.68 -4.68
C VAL A 12 -5.69 -23.57 -3.58
N GLU A 13 -5.25 -23.67 -2.35
CA GLU A 13 -6.12 -23.55 -1.17
C GLU A 13 -6.23 -22.11 -0.66
N THR A 14 -5.17 -21.30 -0.91
CA THR A 14 -5.10 -19.92 -0.45
C THR A 14 -4.44 -19.03 -1.49
N TRP A 15 -5.08 -17.91 -1.77
CA TRP A 15 -4.59 -16.84 -2.64
C TRP A 15 -4.19 -15.66 -1.79
N ILE A 16 -2.97 -15.15 -2.00
CA ILE A 16 -2.47 -13.97 -1.33
C ILE A 16 -2.28 -12.89 -2.37
N PHE A 17 -2.95 -11.75 -2.20
CA PHE A 17 -2.89 -10.60 -3.09
C PHE A 17 -2.23 -9.42 -2.39
N ASP A 18 -1.28 -8.79 -3.05
CA ASP A 18 -0.94 -7.41 -2.77
C ASP A 18 -2.09 -6.50 -3.24
N LEU A 19 -2.22 -5.32 -2.69
CA LEU A 19 -3.32 -4.42 -2.98
C LEU A 19 -2.91 -3.27 -3.88
N ASP A 20 -2.13 -2.33 -3.32
CA ASP A 20 -1.81 -1.09 -3.98
C ASP A 20 -0.89 -1.31 -5.18
N ASN A 21 -1.26 -0.74 -6.33
CA ASN A 21 -0.58 -0.95 -7.62
C ASN A 21 -0.52 -2.42 -8.07
N THR A 22 -1.40 -3.26 -7.55
CA THR A 22 -1.55 -4.67 -7.95
C THR A 22 -2.99 -4.98 -8.34
N LEU A 23 -3.95 -4.78 -7.45
CA LEU A 23 -5.37 -4.95 -7.74
C LEU A 23 -6.00 -3.73 -8.44
N TYR A 24 -5.35 -2.61 -8.38
CA TYR A 24 -5.65 -1.41 -9.15
C TYR A 24 -4.35 -0.69 -9.52
N PRO A 25 -4.30 0.03 -10.65
CA PRO A 25 -3.11 0.81 -11.01
C PRO A 25 -3.03 2.09 -10.18
N VAL A 26 -1.84 2.38 -9.67
CA VAL A 26 -1.58 3.69 -9.04
C VAL A 26 -1.21 4.69 -10.13
N THR A 27 -2.07 5.68 -10.35
CA THR A 27 -1.82 6.75 -11.30
C THR A 27 -0.73 7.70 -10.82
N THR A 28 -0.10 8.43 -11.74
CA THR A 28 0.89 9.45 -11.39
C THR A 28 0.31 10.50 -10.43
N ARG A 29 -0.96 10.86 -10.61
CA ARG A 29 -1.66 11.81 -9.76
C ARG A 29 -1.87 11.27 -8.35
N LEU A 30 -2.28 10.01 -8.23
CA LEU A 30 -2.43 9.36 -6.92
C LEU A 30 -1.09 9.24 -6.20
N LEU A 31 -0.01 8.88 -6.91
CA LEU A 31 1.34 8.86 -6.34
C LEU A 31 1.76 10.23 -5.81
N ALA A 32 1.49 11.30 -6.56
CA ALA A 32 1.82 12.66 -6.13
C ALA A 32 1.05 13.05 -4.85
N HIS A 33 -0.23 12.69 -4.75
CA HIS A 33 -1.03 12.93 -3.55
C HIS A 33 -0.51 12.16 -2.33
N ILE A 34 -0.12 10.90 -2.52
CA ILE A 34 0.46 10.08 -1.46
C ILE A 34 1.79 10.68 -0.98
N ASP A 35 2.66 11.04 -1.91
CA ASP A 35 3.97 11.62 -1.64
C ASP A 35 3.86 12.96 -0.89
N GLU A 36 2.94 13.82 -1.32
CA GLU A 36 2.67 15.09 -0.67
C GLU A 36 2.10 14.90 0.75
N HIS A 37 1.14 14.00 0.91
CA HIS A 37 0.53 13.72 2.20
C HIS A 37 1.55 13.13 3.19
N MET A 38 2.36 12.20 2.73
CA MET A 38 3.46 11.63 3.52
C MET A 38 4.51 12.67 3.87
N GLY A 39 4.91 13.52 2.94
CA GLY A 39 5.84 14.61 3.20
C GLY A 39 5.32 15.60 4.23
N GLY A 40 4.02 15.91 4.22
CA GLY A 40 3.36 16.71 5.25
C GLY A 40 3.39 16.07 6.61
N PHE A 41 3.10 14.79 6.68
CA PHE A 41 3.20 14.02 7.92
C PHE A 41 4.62 14.04 8.50
N VAL A 42 5.63 13.71 7.68
CA VAL A 42 7.03 13.68 8.11
C VAL A 42 7.50 15.06 8.61
N ALA A 43 7.16 16.13 7.88
CA ALA A 43 7.50 17.50 8.27
C ALA A 43 6.89 17.88 9.63
N LYS A 44 5.61 17.56 9.83
CA LYS A 44 4.90 17.81 11.08
C LYS A 44 5.47 16.98 12.23
N TYR A 45 5.67 15.70 12.01
CA TYR A 45 6.12 14.76 13.03
C TYR A 45 7.55 15.07 13.51
N LEU A 46 8.47 15.38 12.59
CA LEU A 46 9.86 15.70 12.92
C LEU A 46 10.09 17.18 13.23
N GLY A 47 9.12 18.06 13.01
CA GLY A 47 9.26 19.50 13.22
C GLY A 47 10.26 20.15 12.26
N ILE A 48 10.33 19.68 11.02
CA ILE A 48 11.25 20.14 9.96
C ILE A 48 10.46 20.72 8.76
N ASN A 49 11.15 21.42 7.87
CA ASN A 49 10.50 21.94 6.67
C ASN A 49 10.23 20.83 5.64
N ARG A 50 9.45 21.18 4.60
CA ARG A 50 9.01 20.21 3.57
C ARG A 50 10.16 19.63 2.74
N GLU A 51 11.19 20.41 2.49
CA GLU A 51 12.36 19.97 1.72
C GLU A 51 13.17 18.94 2.52
N GLU A 52 13.46 19.25 3.76
CA GLU A 52 14.12 18.31 4.69
C GLU A 52 13.29 17.04 4.88
N ALA A 53 11.97 17.17 5.04
CA ALA A 53 11.06 16.03 5.15
C ALA A 53 11.11 15.12 3.92
N HIS A 54 11.16 15.71 2.72
CA HIS A 54 11.29 14.95 1.49
C HIS A 54 12.61 14.17 1.43
N GLN A 55 13.72 14.80 1.84
CA GLN A 55 15.03 14.13 1.91
C GLN A 55 15.01 12.94 2.90
N VAL A 56 14.43 13.12 4.08
CA VAL A 56 14.28 12.05 5.08
C VAL A 56 13.42 10.91 4.51
N GLN A 57 12.29 11.24 3.93
CA GLN A 57 11.39 10.28 3.30
C GLN A 57 12.10 9.42 2.25
N LYS A 58 12.81 10.06 1.32
CA LYS A 58 13.56 9.36 0.27
C LYS A 58 14.72 8.52 0.82
N SER A 59 15.43 9.03 1.82
CA SER A 59 16.52 8.31 2.49
C SER A 59 16.01 7.05 3.17
N TYR A 60 14.93 7.14 3.93
CA TYR A 60 14.36 6.00 4.62
C TYR A 60 13.77 4.98 3.66
N PHE A 61 13.07 5.44 2.63
CA PHE A 61 12.57 4.54 1.58
C PHE A 61 13.70 3.78 0.89
N LYS A 62 14.78 4.47 0.51
CA LYS A 62 15.93 3.85 -0.15
C LYS A 62 16.62 2.82 0.75
N LYS A 63 16.76 3.12 2.05
CA LYS A 63 17.49 2.27 3.00
C LYS A 63 16.67 1.09 3.50
N TYR A 64 15.39 1.28 3.73
CA TYR A 64 14.52 0.30 4.41
C TYR A 64 13.40 -0.25 3.52
N GLY A 65 13.22 0.27 2.31
CA GLY A 65 12.13 -0.07 1.42
C GLY A 65 10.77 0.52 1.81
N LEU A 66 10.69 1.18 2.97
CA LEU A 66 9.47 1.79 3.51
C LEU A 66 9.83 2.96 4.42
N THR A 67 9.30 4.14 4.14
CA THR A 67 9.54 5.36 4.95
C THR A 67 9.13 5.16 6.41
N LEU A 68 7.97 4.56 6.64
CA LEU A 68 7.46 4.24 7.99
C LEU A 68 8.48 3.46 8.82
N ARG A 69 9.15 2.49 8.22
CA ARG A 69 10.14 1.67 8.94
C ARG A 69 11.33 2.51 9.42
N GLY A 70 11.79 3.45 8.61
CA GLY A 70 12.84 4.40 9.01
C GLY A 70 12.41 5.29 10.18
N LEU A 71 11.19 5.84 10.11
CA LEU A 71 10.62 6.66 11.19
C LEU A 71 10.47 5.88 12.51
N MET A 72 10.08 4.60 12.43
CA MET A 72 9.99 3.74 13.63
C MET A 72 11.37 3.49 14.26
N ILE A 73 12.37 3.19 13.43
CA ILE A 73 13.71 2.84 13.91
C ILE A 73 14.47 4.05 14.46
N HIS A 74 14.42 5.18 13.75
CA HIS A 74 15.25 6.36 14.08
C HIS A 74 14.53 7.40 14.91
N ASP A 75 13.22 7.53 14.76
CA ASP A 75 12.44 8.63 15.32
C ASP A 75 11.39 8.15 16.32
N GLY A 76 11.32 6.86 16.57
CA GLY A 76 10.43 6.27 17.59
C GLY A 76 8.94 6.40 17.27
N LEU A 77 8.59 6.55 15.97
CA LEU A 77 7.19 6.68 15.54
C LEU A 77 6.38 5.44 15.90
N ASP A 78 5.23 5.64 16.53
CA ASP A 78 4.22 4.61 16.67
C ASP A 78 3.52 4.40 15.32
N PRO A 79 3.58 3.19 14.73
CA PRO A 79 2.92 2.91 13.46
C PRO A 79 1.39 3.14 13.51
N ALA A 80 0.75 3.02 14.66
CA ALA A 80 -0.68 3.31 14.81
C ALA A 80 -0.99 4.78 14.52
N GLN A 81 -0.17 5.70 15.03
CA GLN A 81 -0.29 7.14 14.75
C GLN A 81 -0.12 7.42 13.24
N TYR A 82 0.87 6.80 12.62
CA TYR A 82 1.10 6.95 11.18
C TYR A 82 -0.14 6.52 10.37
N PHE A 83 -0.68 5.33 10.64
CA PHE A 83 -1.84 4.82 9.93
C PHE A 83 -3.11 5.65 10.17
N GLU A 84 -3.28 6.19 11.37
CA GLU A 84 -4.41 7.06 11.68
C GLU A 84 -4.36 8.36 10.86
N GLU A 85 -3.19 9.01 10.78
CA GLU A 85 -3.01 10.25 10.04
C GLU A 85 -2.94 10.06 8.52
N MET A 86 -2.43 8.93 8.04
CA MET A 86 -2.36 8.61 6.61
C MET A 86 -3.67 8.07 6.03
N THR A 87 -4.62 7.71 6.86
CA THR A 87 -5.95 7.24 6.44
C THR A 87 -7.01 8.22 6.98
N PRO A 88 -7.93 8.75 6.18
CA PRO A 88 -8.31 8.33 4.83
C PRO A 88 -7.60 9.13 3.74
N MET A 89 -7.18 8.44 2.68
CA MET A 89 -6.82 9.07 1.41
C MET A 89 -8.05 9.26 0.54
N ASP A 90 -8.01 10.25 -0.37
CA ASP A 90 -9.05 10.39 -1.39
C ASP A 90 -8.96 9.23 -2.39
N LEU A 91 -9.92 8.30 -2.30
CA LEU A 91 -10.00 7.13 -3.18
C LEU A 91 -10.81 7.38 -4.47
N ASN A 92 -11.22 8.62 -4.74
CA ASN A 92 -11.92 8.96 -5.99
C ASN A 92 -11.05 8.70 -7.23
N GLU A 93 -9.74 8.67 -7.05
CA GLU A 93 -8.77 8.31 -8.11
C GLU A 93 -8.67 6.80 -8.39
N VAL A 94 -9.30 5.97 -7.55
CA VAL A 94 -9.33 4.51 -7.74
C VAL A 94 -10.61 4.14 -8.48
N ASP A 95 -10.49 3.75 -9.73
CA ASP A 95 -11.63 3.33 -10.53
C ASP A 95 -12.14 1.95 -10.10
N PRO A 96 -13.46 1.76 -9.97
CA PRO A 96 -14.04 0.45 -9.75
C PRO A 96 -13.72 -0.52 -10.89
N ASN A 97 -13.40 -1.76 -10.55
CA ASN A 97 -13.18 -2.82 -11.54
C ASN A 97 -14.03 -4.07 -11.20
N PRO A 98 -15.33 -4.05 -11.51
CA PRO A 98 -16.22 -5.15 -11.17
C PRO A 98 -15.89 -6.46 -11.92
N LEU A 99 -15.25 -6.39 -13.08
CA LEU A 99 -14.82 -7.57 -13.83
C LEU A 99 -13.71 -8.30 -13.07
N LEU A 100 -12.70 -7.57 -12.58
CA LEU A 100 -11.64 -8.15 -11.75
C LEU A 100 -12.21 -8.74 -10.46
N GLY A 101 -13.15 -8.03 -9.81
CA GLY A 101 -13.83 -8.53 -8.62
C GLY A 101 -14.56 -9.86 -8.88
N ALA A 102 -15.26 -9.97 -9.99
CA ALA A 102 -15.94 -11.20 -10.40
C ALA A 102 -14.94 -12.34 -10.68
N ASP A 103 -13.83 -12.06 -11.32
CA ASP A 103 -12.80 -13.07 -11.62
C ASP A 103 -12.12 -13.57 -10.34
N ILE A 104 -11.81 -12.68 -9.39
CA ILE A 104 -11.27 -13.07 -8.08
C ILE A 104 -12.29 -13.92 -7.31
N ALA A 105 -13.57 -13.57 -7.38
CA ALA A 105 -14.63 -14.33 -6.71
C ALA A 105 -14.77 -15.77 -7.24
N ARG A 106 -14.43 -16.01 -8.52
CA ARG A 106 -14.44 -17.36 -9.12
C ARG A 106 -13.31 -18.26 -8.64
N LEU A 107 -12.22 -17.69 -8.12
CA LEU A 107 -11.11 -18.48 -7.59
C LEU A 107 -11.60 -19.30 -6.40
N LYS A 108 -11.32 -20.58 -6.42
CA LYS A 108 -11.61 -21.47 -5.30
C LYS A 108 -10.60 -21.25 -4.19
N GLY A 109 -11.01 -21.42 -2.95
CA GLY A 109 -10.14 -21.31 -1.79
C GLY A 109 -10.22 -19.95 -1.09
N ARG A 110 -9.39 -19.81 -0.09
CA ARG A 110 -9.30 -18.61 0.75
C ARG A 110 -8.58 -17.49 0.01
N LYS A 111 -9.03 -16.26 0.18
CA LYS A 111 -8.38 -15.07 -0.37
C LYS A 111 -7.94 -14.16 0.77
N ILE A 112 -6.71 -13.70 0.71
CA ILE A 112 -6.10 -12.85 1.73
C ILE A 112 -5.47 -11.65 1.02
N ILE A 113 -5.72 -10.45 1.54
CA ILE A 113 -4.98 -9.26 1.16
C ILE A 113 -3.78 -9.13 2.09
N TYR A 114 -2.60 -9.02 1.51
CA TYR A 114 -1.35 -8.78 2.22
C TYR A 114 -0.74 -7.47 1.72
N THR A 115 -0.80 -6.44 2.55
CA THR A 115 -0.43 -5.07 2.16
C THR A 115 0.37 -4.37 3.26
N ASN A 116 1.22 -3.41 2.87
CA ASN A 116 1.91 -2.51 3.80
C ASN A 116 1.00 -1.36 4.29
N ALA A 117 -0.20 -1.23 3.74
CA ALA A 117 -1.19 -0.25 4.18
C ALA A 117 -1.98 -0.74 5.41
N SER A 118 -2.77 0.16 6.02
CA SER A 118 -3.66 -0.20 7.11
C SER A 118 -4.82 -1.10 6.64
N ALA A 119 -5.37 -1.89 7.55
CA ALA A 119 -6.58 -2.67 7.28
C ALA A 119 -7.75 -1.77 6.83
N ARG A 120 -7.90 -0.60 7.45
CA ARG A 120 -8.93 0.38 7.08
C ARG A 120 -8.77 0.88 5.64
N HIS A 121 -7.54 1.18 5.21
CA HIS A 121 -7.27 1.55 3.82
C HIS A 121 -7.68 0.41 2.87
N ALA A 122 -7.25 -0.82 3.18
CA ALA A 122 -7.60 -1.99 2.37
C ALA A 122 -9.11 -2.18 2.25
N GLU A 123 -9.85 -2.07 3.35
CA GLU A 123 -11.31 -2.16 3.35
C GLU A 123 -11.97 -1.08 2.48
N LEU A 124 -11.48 0.15 2.54
CA LEU A 124 -12.01 1.26 1.74
C LEU A 124 -11.74 1.05 0.24
N VAL A 125 -10.56 0.59 -0.12
CA VAL A 125 -10.21 0.27 -1.51
C VAL A 125 -11.05 -0.88 -2.04
N LEU A 126 -11.21 -1.95 -1.27
CA LEU A 126 -11.97 -3.13 -1.68
C LEU A 126 -13.48 -2.88 -1.83
N LYS A 127 -14.00 -1.82 -1.25
CA LYS A 127 -15.40 -1.38 -1.42
C LYS A 127 -15.63 -0.57 -2.70
N ARG A 128 -14.58 -0.15 -3.39
CA ARG A 128 -14.68 0.55 -4.68
C ARG A 128 -14.93 -0.44 -5.80
#